data_563cbf7d0f421aa6926d3858df038d44
#
_entry.id   563cbf7d0f421aa6926d3858df038d44
#
_cell.length_a   1.000
_cell.length_b   1.000
_cell.length_c   1.000
_cell.angle_alpha   90.00
_cell.angle_beta   90.00
_cell.angle_gamma   90.00
#
_symmetry.space_group_name_H-M   'P 1'
#
loop_
_entity.id
_entity.type
_entity.pdbx_description
1 polymer ?
#
loop_
_entity_poly.entity_id
_entity_poly.type
_entity_poly.pdbx_seq_one_letter_code
_entity_poly.pdbx_strand_id
1 'polypeptide(L)'
;MEFINKAELKTTNEYLKNIKNPRILIAGCGTGQHSMLTASRFKNCKVTAIDISKNSLAYAKRKTEELGIKNIEYYQADILDLKNTFSDFDIIESAGVLHHLEDPIAGWSSLNSLLKPGGIMKIGLYSQLARKHIFLNKKEIKEMKLLPNRSDIKSFRNMIINSENEHHRTLIESPDFFSLSEVRDLLFHVQEHTFTIPAIKEILSSLGLIFCGFDNPRIKNLFKNKFTENSDIYNLDLWNDLENSNNFIFSGMYQFWCQKV
;
A
#
# COMPACT_ATOMS: atom_id res chain seq x y z
N MET A 1 21.24 -9.46 1.08
CA MET A 1 20.53 -8.21 0.89
C MET A 1 20.63 -7.55 -0.46
N GLU A 2 20.73 -8.36 -1.46
CA GLU A 2 20.64 -7.99 -2.87
C GLU A 2 19.41 -7.14 -3.21
N PHE A 3 18.29 -7.37 -2.46
CA PHE A 3 17.03 -6.65 -2.64
C PHE A 3 17.15 -5.13 -2.40
N ILE A 4 17.80 -4.70 -1.30
CA ILE A 4 17.93 -3.27 -0.96
C ILE A 4 18.71 -2.53 -2.06
N ASN A 5 19.77 -3.15 -2.55
CA ASN A 5 20.57 -2.58 -3.62
C ASN A 5 19.79 -2.55 -4.95
N LYS A 6 19.10 -3.63 -5.31
CA LYS A 6 18.23 -3.68 -6.51
C LYS A 6 17.09 -2.68 -6.45
N ALA A 7 16.52 -2.44 -5.27
CA ALA A 7 15.44 -1.49 -5.06
C ALA A 7 15.96 -0.04 -4.94
N GLU A 8 17.26 0.19 -5.01
CA GLU A 8 17.86 1.53 -4.84
C GLU A 8 17.36 2.23 -3.56
N LEU A 9 17.36 1.52 -2.42
CA LEU A 9 16.89 2.07 -1.15
C LEU A 9 18.04 2.73 -0.39
N LYS A 10 17.80 3.96 0.08
CA LYS A 10 18.72 4.68 0.97
C LYS A 10 18.45 4.26 2.42
N THR A 11 19.37 3.51 3.01
CA THR A 11 19.28 3.08 4.42
C THR A 11 20.44 3.70 5.21
N THR A 12 20.19 4.02 6.49
CA THR A 12 21.14 4.78 7.33
C THR A 12 22.15 3.90 8.05
N ASN A 13 21.93 2.60 8.12
CA ASN A 13 22.80 1.69 8.87
C ASN A 13 23.01 0.35 8.14
N GLU A 14 24.00 -0.41 8.63
CA GLU A 14 24.35 -1.71 8.07
C GLU A 14 23.53 -2.88 8.63
N TYR A 15 22.60 -2.59 9.55
CA TYR A 15 21.78 -3.61 10.22
C TYR A 15 21.20 -4.60 9.21
N LEU A 16 20.49 -4.09 8.22
CA LEU A 16 19.83 -4.91 7.20
C LEU A 16 20.81 -5.69 6.33
N LYS A 17 22.05 -5.21 6.13
CA LYS A 17 23.05 -5.90 5.31
C LYS A 17 23.53 -7.20 5.95
N ASN A 18 23.44 -7.30 7.28
CA ASN A 18 23.97 -8.41 8.07
C ASN A 18 22.93 -9.45 8.48
N ILE A 19 21.65 -9.21 8.22
CA ILE A 19 20.59 -10.15 8.59
C ILE A 19 20.62 -11.36 7.65
N LYS A 20 20.78 -12.55 8.25
CA LYS A 20 20.76 -13.84 7.52
C LYS A 20 19.35 -14.43 7.40
N ASN A 21 18.54 -14.32 8.46
CA ASN A 21 17.21 -14.92 8.58
C ASN A 21 16.19 -13.83 8.99
N PRO A 22 15.73 -12.97 8.08
CA PRO A 22 14.84 -11.87 8.42
C PRO A 22 13.48 -12.38 8.91
N ARG A 23 12.98 -11.77 9.98
CA ARG A 23 11.60 -11.90 10.45
C ARG A 23 10.77 -10.83 9.76
N ILE A 24 9.76 -11.26 9.00
CA ILE A 24 8.96 -10.36 8.16
C ILE A 24 7.51 -10.42 8.62
N LEU A 25 6.88 -9.27 8.82
CA LEU A 25 5.44 -9.15 9.03
C LEU A 25 4.78 -8.64 7.75
N ILE A 26 3.73 -9.34 7.31
CA ILE A 26 2.80 -8.84 6.28
C ILE A 26 1.51 -8.48 6.98
N ALA A 27 1.24 -7.20 7.13
CA ALA A 27 0.05 -6.67 7.80
C ALA A 27 -1.04 -6.37 6.77
N GLY A 28 -2.18 -7.09 6.86
CA GLY A 28 -3.24 -7.08 5.87
C GLY A 28 -2.90 -7.91 4.64
N CYS A 29 -2.64 -9.20 4.85
CA CYS A 29 -2.15 -10.08 3.78
C CYS A 29 -3.24 -10.49 2.76
N GLY A 30 -4.52 -10.26 3.05
CA GLY A 30 -5.63 -10.66 2.19
C GLY A 30 -5.56 -12.13 1.80
N THR A 31 -5.69 -12.40 0.52
CA THR A 31 -5.63 -13.77 -0.05
C THR A 31 -4.21 -14.33 -0.18
N GLY A 32 -3.20 -13.67 0.37
CA GLY A 32 -1.85 -14.18 0.56
C GLY A 32 -0.88 -14.01 -0.61
N GLN A 33 -1.30 -13.42 -1.73
CA GLN A 33 -0.41 -13.22 -2.88
C GLN A 33 0.87 -12.46 -2.51
N HIS A 34 0.73 -11.37 -1.78
CA HIS A 34 1.86 -10.56 -1.31
C HIS A 34 2.77 -11.37 -0.37
N SER A 35 2.20 -12.12 0.57
CA SER A 35 2.97 -12.95 1.51
C SER A 35 3.80 -14.01 0.79
N MET A 36 3.23 -14.69 -0.21
CA MET A 36 3.92 -15.70 -1.01
C MET A 36 5.05 -15.11 -1.84
N LEU A 37 4.84 -13.92 -2.46
CA LEU A 37 5.88 -13.20 -3.19
C LEU A 37 7.03 -12.78 -2.27
N THR A 38 6.73 -12.27 -1.08
CA THR A 38 7.74 -11.86 -0.10
C THR A 38 8.52 -13.06 0.43
N ALA A 39 7.85 -14.16 0.76
CA ALA A 39 8.50 -15.40 1.19
C ALA A 39 9.45 -15.99 0.13
N SER A 40 9.14 -15.79 -1.15
CA SER A 40 10.00 -16.20 -2.26
C SER A 40 11.17 -15.25 -2.52
N ARG A 41 10.97 -13.96 -2.24
CA ARG A 41 11.97 -12.89 -2.45
C ARG A 41 13.13 -12.96 -1.46
N PHE A 42 12.82 -13.24 -0.19
CA PHE A 42 13.81 -13.27 0.88
C PHE A 42 14.18 -14.70 1.23
N LYS A 43 15.41 -15.09 0.91
CA LYS A 43 15.93 -16.43 1.30
C LYS A 43 16.01 -16.55 2.83
N ASN A 44 15.65 -17.72 3.35
CA ASN A 44 15.71 -18.06 4.78
C ASN A 44 14.89 -17.12 5.70
N CYS A 45 13.89 -16.40 5.17
CA CYS A 45 13.00 -15.59 6.00
C CYS A 45 11.95 -16.43 6.72
N LYS A 46 11.46 -15.91 7.84
CA LYS A 46 10.22 -16.33 8.47
C LYS A 46 9.17 -15.22 8.28
N VAL A 47 8.08 -15.52 7.58
CA VAL A 47 6.99 -14.59 7.32
C VAL A 47 5.85 -14.87 8.30
N THR A 48 5.45 -13.83 9.02
CA THR A 48 4.19 -13.76 9.77
C THR A 48 3.22 -12.94 8.95
N ALA A 49 2.09 -13.52 8.54
CA ALA A 49 1.08 -12.84 7.75
C ALA A 49 -0.21 -12.72 8.55
N ILE A 50 -0.74 -11.50 8.66
CA ILE A 50 -1.96 -11.24 9.41
C ILE A 50 -3.04 -10.62 8.52
N ASP A 51 -4.29 -10.95 8.82
CA ASP A 51 -5.47 -10.30 8.26
C ASP A 51 -6.64 -10.43 9.24
N ILE A 52 -7.61 -9.53 9.16
CA ILE A 52 -8.84 -9.59 9.96
C ILE A 52 -9.83 -10.62 9.39
N SER A 53 -9.75 -10.90 8.09
CA SER A 53 -10.66 -11.78 7.35
C SER A 53 -10.25 -13.25 7.45
N LYS A 54 -11.01 -14.05 8.21
CA LYS A 54 -10.82 -15.52 8.26
C LYS A 54 -10.89 -16.18 6.89
N ASN A 55 -11.79 -15.72 6.03
CA ASN A 55 -11.98 -16.29 4.70
C ASN A 55 -10.76 -16.05 3.81
N SER A 56 -10.20 -14.83 3.85
CA SER A 56 -8.97 -14.50 3.13
C SER A 56 -7.81 -15.34 3.61
N LEU A 57 -7.65 -15.48 4.93
CA LEU A 57 -6.59 -16.32 5.54
C LEU A 57 -6.72 -17.81 5.19
N ALA A 58 -7.94 -18.36 5.20
CA ALA A 58 -8.19 -19.74 4.81
C ALA A 58 -7.79 -20.00 3.35
N TYR A 59 -8.12 -19.05 2.45
CA TYR A 59 -7.70 -19.10 1.06
C TYR A 59 -6.18 -19.01 0.93
N ALA A 60 -5.56 -18.02 1.60
CA ALA A 60 -4.13 -17.80 1.58
C ALA A 60 -3.36 -19.03 2.04
N LYS A 61 -3.77 -19.64 3.17
CA LYS A 61 -3.16 -20.84 3.72
C LYS A 61 -3.22 -22.01 2.73
N ARG A 62 -4.40 -22.29 2.17
CA ARG A 62 -4.58 -23.34 1.16
C ARG A 62 -3.66 -23.12 -0.04
N LYS A 63 -3.60 -21.89 -0.58
CA LYS A 63 -2.73 -21.57 -1.73
C LYS A 63 -1.24 -21.73 -1.40
N THR A 64 -0.83 -21.35 -0.21
CA THR A 64 0.53 -21.52 0.28
C THR A 64 0.92 -23.00 0.35
N GLU A 65 0.01 -23.84 0.86
CA GLU A 65 0.20 -25.32 0.93
C GLU A 65 0.26 -25.94 -0.48
N GLU A 66 -0.65 -25.56 -1.39
CA GLU A 66 -0.66 -25.99 -2.79
C GLU A 66 0.65 -25.66 -3.53
N LEU A 67 1.28 -24.52 -3.20
CA LEU A 67 2.57 -24.09 -3.77
C LEU A 67 3.79 -24.64 -3.02
N GLY A 68 3.61 -25.42 -1.94
CA GLY A 68 4.70 -26.01 -1.16
C GLY A 68 5.55 -24.99 -0.40
N ILE A 69 5.04 -23.77 -0.13
CA ILE A 69 5.74 -22.73 0.63
C ILE A 69 5.60 -23.05 2.13
N LYS A 70 6.73 -23.14 2.86
CA LYS A 70 6.75 -23.62 4.26
C LYS A 70 7.15 -22.55 5.28
N ASN A 71 7.53 -21.36 4.85
CA ASN A 71 8.08 -20.30 5.70
C ASN A 71 7.09 -19.16 5.98
N ILE A 72 5.77 -19.41 5.84
CA ILE A 72 4.71 -18.46 6.17
C ILE A 72 3.81 -19.02 7.25
N GLU A 73 3.56 -18.24 8.29
CA GLU A 73 2.55 -18.49 9.32
C GLU A 73 1.44 -17.43 9.21
N TYR A 74 0.16 -17.86 9.21
CA TYR A 74 -1.00 -17.01 9.08
C TYR A 74 -1.74 -16.87 10.41
N TYR A 75 -2.09 -15.63 10.79
CA TYR A 75 -2.83 -15.32 12.01
C TYR A 75 -3.98 -14.36 11.74
N GLN A 76 -5.13 -14.61 12.37
CA GLN A 76 -6.20 -13.62 12.40
C GLN A 76 -5.87 -12.60 13.47
N ALA A 77 -5.65 -11.34 13.09
CA ALA A 77 -5.34 -10.27 14.02
C ALA A 77 -5.72 -8.90 13.44
N ASP A 78 -6.05 -7.97 14.33
CA ASP A 78 -6.15 -6.55 14.01
C ASP A 78 -4.79 -5.89 14.16
N ILE A 79 -4.46 -4.97 13.25
CA ILE A 79 -3.20 -4.20 13.29
C ILE A 79 -3.06 -3.40 14.59
N LEU A 80 -4.16 -2.93 15.16
CA LEU A 80 -4.17 -2.14 16.38
C LEU A 80 -3.85 -2.95 17.64
N ASP A 81 -4.07 -4.27 17.62
CA ASP A 81 -3.93 -5.16 18.78
C ASP A 81 -2.62 -5.97 18.82
N LEU A 82 -1.71 -5.75 17.87
CA LEU A 82 -0.53 -6.60 17.68
C LEU A 82 0.54 -6.51 18.78
N LYS A 83 0.63 -5.39 19.49
CA LYS A 83 1.72 -5.08 20.44
C LYS A 83 1.92 -6.13 21.54
N ASN A 84 0.83 -6.80 21.95
CA ASN A 84 0.87 -7.80 23.02
C ASN A 84 1.22 -9.21 22.51
N THR A 85 1.25 -9.42 21.21
CA THR A 85 1.39 -10.75 20.60
C THR A 85 2.67 -10.88 19.80
N PHE A 86 3.12 -9.80 19.17
CA PHE A 86 4.25 -9.80 18.25
C PHE A 86 5.24 -8.68 18.56
N SER A 87 6.51 -8.93 18.25
CA SER A 87 7.60 -7.94 18.35
C SER A 87 8.77 -8.32 17.45
N ASP A 88 9.71 -7.40 17.32
CA ASP A 88 11.06 -7.64 16.79
C ASP A 88 11.09 -8.12 15.32
N PHE A 89 10.30 -7.47 14.45
CA PHE A 89 10.40 -7.69 13.02
C PHE A 89 11.54 -6.86 12.41
N ASP A 90 12.23 -7.45 11.45
CA ASP A 90 13.27 -6.81 10.66
C ASP A 90 12.69 -6.04 9.48
N ILE A 91 11.58 -6.57 8.93
CA ILE A 91 10.86 -6.01 7.80
C ILE A 91 9.36 -6.08 8.09
N ILE A 92 8.64 -5.01 7.80
CA ILE A 92 7.17 -4.99 7.83
C ILE A 92 6.68 -4.50 6.47
N GLU A 93 5.69 -5.19 5.88
CA GLU A 93 5.03 -4.74 4.66
C GLU A 93 3.52 -4.59 4.91
N SER A 94 2.98 -3.41 4.60
CA SER A 94 1.55 -3.09 4.68
C SER A 94 1.17 -2.21 3.49
N ALA A 95 0.64 -2.84 2.45
CA ALA A 95 0.29 -2.16 1.21
C ALA A 95 -1.20 -2.37 0.90
N GLY A 96 -1.93 -1.25 0.76
CA GLY A 96 -3.36 -1.32 0.48
C GLY A 96 -4.22 -1.59 1.73
N VAL A 97 -3.77 -1.22 2.93
CA VAL A 97 -4.42 -1.58 4.20
C VAL A 97 -4.66 -0.38 5.10
N LEU A 98 -3.61 0.35 5.46
CA LEU A 98 -3.69 1.41 6.48
C LEU A 98 -4.76 2.47 6.16
N HIS A 99 -4.94 2.80 4.89
CA HIS A 99 -5.92 3.79 4.46
C HIS A 99 -7.40 3.34 4.61
N HIS A 100 -7.63 2.08 4.98
CA HIS A 100 -8.96 1.56 5.32
C HIS A 100 -9.23 1.50 6.82
N LEU A 101 -8.24 1.77 7.66
CA LEU A 101 -8.43 1.85 9.11
C LEU A 101 -9.20 3.13 9.48
N GLU A 102 -9.87 3.12 10.63
CA GLU A 102 -10.51 4.31 11.19
C GLU A 102 -9.47 5.40 11.50
N ASP A 103 -8.36 5.00 12.10
CA ASP A 103 -7.18 5.83 12.30
C ASP A 103 -5.95 5.19 11.63
N PRO A 104 -5.62 5.60 10.38
CA PRO A 104 -4.44 5.09 9.68
C PRO A 104 -3.12 5.36 10.40
N ILE A 105 -3.02 6.48 11.14
CA ILE A 105 -1.80 6.88 11.83
C ILE A 105 -1.59 6.01 13.07
N ALA A 106 -2.65 5.71 13.82
CA ALA A 106 -2.59 4.75 14.92
C ALA A 106 -2.16 3.35 14.43
N GLY A 107 -2.70 2.89 13.28
CA GLY A 107 -2.28 1.64 12.65
C GLY A 107 -0.80 1.66 12.26
N TRP A 108 -0.32 2.75 11.65
CA TRP A 108 1.08 2.88 11.26
C TRP A 108 2.00 2.93 12.50
N SER A 109 1.61 3.67 13.53
CA SER A 109 2.31 3.70 14.83
C SER A 109 2.37 2.31 15.49
N SER A 110 1.28 1.54 15.43
CA SER A 110 1.25 0.16 15.93
C SER A 110 2.30 -0.68 15.20
N LEU A 111 2.32 -0.67 13.86
CA LEU A 111 3.32 -1.39 13.07
C LEU A 111 4.76 -0.92 13.38
N ASN A 112 4.97 0.40 13.50
CA ASN A 112 6.30 0.94 13.83
C ASN A 112 6.80 0.45 15.19
N SER A 113 5.90 0.23 16.15
CA SER A 113 6.28 -0.29 17.48
C SER A 113 6.83 -1.72 17.43
N LEU A 114 6.44 -2.52 16.42
CA LEU A 114 6.87 -3.90 16.23
C LEU A 114 8.17 -4.01 15.42
N LEU A 115 8.58 -2.92 14.76
CA LEU A 115 9.78 -2.88 13.94
C LEU A 115 11.00 -2.65 14.83
N LYS A 116 12.04 -3.44 14.61
CA LYS A 116 13.35 -3.25 15.29
C LYS A 116 13.99 -1.92 14.89
N PRO A 117 14.80 -1.31 15.75
CA PRO A 117 15.70 -0.22 15.35
C PRO A 117 16.54 -0.65 14.13
N GLY A 118 16.61 0.20 13.11
CA GLY A 118 17.27 -0.12 11.84
C GLY A 118 16.47 -0.99 10.88
N GLY A 119 15.31 -1.53 11.29
CA GLY A 119 14.40 -2.28 10.43
C GLY A 119 13.72 -1.38 9.39
N ILE A 120 13.18 -1.99 8.33
CA ILE A 120 12.49 -1.26 7.25
C ILE A 120 11.03 -1.64 7.14
N MET A 121 10.23 -0.69 6.69
CA MET A 121 8.80 -0.89 6.47
C MET A 121 8.42 -0.46 5.06
N LYS A 122 7.68 -1.31 4.33
CA LYS A 122 7.01 -0.98 3.07
C LYS A 122 5.58 -0.55 3.36
N ILE A 123 5.21 0.63 2.90
CA ILE A 123 3.87 1.19 3.05
C ILE A 123 3.26 1.44 1.67
N GLY A 124 1.98 1.09 1.53
CA GLY A 124 1.16 1.41 0.36
C GLY A 124 -0.05 2.23 0.75
N LEU A 125 -0.17 3.48 0.26
CA LEU A 125 -1.24 4.42 0.57
C LEU A 125 -1.84 5.02 -0.70
N TYR A 126 -3.12 5.36 -0.68
CA TYR A 126 -3.77 6.03 -1.80
C TYR A 126 -3.40 7.51 -1.91
N SER A 127 -3.02 7.94 -3.13
CA SER A 127 -2.77 9.34 -3.44
C SER A 127 -4.08 10.11 -3.54
N GLN A 128 -4.15 11.27 -2.87
CA GLN A 128 -5.29 12.18 -2.95
C GLN A 128 -5.47 12.74 -4.37
N LEU A 129 -4.37 13.12 -5.02
CA LEU A 129 -4.41 13.68 -6.38
C LEU A 129 -4.84 12.62 -7.41
N ALA A 130 -4.23 11.45 -7.37
CA ALA A 130 -4.54 10.38 -8.32
C ALA A 130 -5.96 9.82 -8.16
N ARG A 131 -6.52 9.88 -6.93
CA ARG A 131 -7.89 9.38 -6.66
C ARG A 131 -8.98 10.46 -6.69
N LYS A 132 -8.65 11.66 -7.15
CA LYS A 132 -9.63 12.76 -7.27
C LYS A 132 -10.89 12.35 -8.05
N HIS A 133 -10.72 11.62 -9.15
CA HIS A 133 -11.84 11.10 -9.95
C HIS A 133 -12.71 10.11 -9.17
N ILE A 134 -12.12 9.24 -8.33
CA ILE A 134 -12.87 8.32 -7.47
C ILE A 134 -13.70 9.10 -6.44
N PHE A 135 -13.11 10.11 -5.80
CA PHE A 135 -13.82 10.97 -4.86
C PHE A 135 -15.04 11.67 -5.50
N LEU A 136 -14.89 12.19 -6.72
CA LEU A 136 -15.99 12.82 -7.45
C LEU A 136 -17.12 11.83 -7.75
N ASN A 137 -16.80 10.63 -8.22
CA ASN A 137 -17.79 9.57 -8.46
C ASN A 137 -18.50 9.13 -7.16
N LYS A 138 -17.77 8.97 -6.06
CA LYS A 138 -18.35 8.67 -4.73
C LYS A 138 -19.31 9.76 -4.26
N LYS A 139 -18.98 11.04 -4.52
CA LYS A 139 -19.84 12.17 -4.19
C LYS A 139 -21.15 12.12 -4.96
N GLU A 140 -21.12 11.86 -6.28
CA GLU A 140 -22.32 11.69 -7.10
C GLU A 140 -23.17 10.51 -6.65
N ILE A 141 -22.57 9.36 -6.37
CA ILE A 141 -23.27 8.18 -5.82
C ILE A 141 -24.03 8.53 -4.54
N LYS A 142 -23.39 9.30 -3.65
CA LYS A 142 -24.02 9.75 -2.39
C LYS A 142 -25.17 10.74 -2.64
N GLU A 143 -25.00 11.69 -3.56
CA GLU A 143 -26.05 12.66 -3.95
C GLU A 143 -27.24 11.97 -4.58
N MET A 144 -27.00 10.94 -5.42
CA MET A 144 -28.03 10.09 -6.03
C MET A 144 -28.63 9.06 -5.05
N LYS A 145 -28.10 8.95 -3.83
CA LYS A 145 -28.53 7.98 -2.80
C LYS A 145 -28.48 6.52 -3.27
N LEU A 146 -27.52 6.19 -4.12
CA LEU A 146 -27.35 4.83 -4.61
C LEU A 146 -26.75 3.92 -3.52
N LEU A 147 -27.21 2.66 -3.51
CA LEU A 147 -26.79 1.64 -2.55
C LEU A 147 -25.79 0.66 -3.17
N PRO A 148 -24.99 -0.04 -2.35
CA PRO A 148 -24.00 -1.03 -2.83
C PRO A 148 -24.66 -2.35 -3.27
N ASN A 149 -25.79 -2.27 -3.98
CA ASN A 149 -26.51 -3.39 -4.54
C ASN A 149 -26.27 -3.51 -6.06
N ARG A 150 -26.52 -4.69 -6.61
CA ARG A 150 -26.26 -5.00 -8.02
C ARG A 150 -27.01 -4.08 -8.99
N SER A 151 -28.24 -3.68 -8.66
CA SER A 151 -29.08 -2.84 -9.51
C SER A 151 -28.48 -1.44 -9.65
N ASP A 152 -28.21 -0.80 -8.50
CA ASP A 152 -27.72 0.57 -8.47
C ASP A 152 -26.29 0.70 -9.05
N ILE A 153 -25.43 -0.28 -8.77
CA ILE A 153 -24.08 -0.33 -9.38
C ILE A 153 -24.18 -0.42 -10.92
N LYS A 154 -25.07 -1.29 -11.44
CA LYS A 154 -25.27 -1.39 -12.90
C LYS A 154 -25.85 -0.10 -13.48
N SER A 155 -26.83 0.51 -12.79
CA SER A 155 -27.44 1.76 -13.21
C SER A 155 -26.41 2.88 -13.30
N PHE A 156 -25.58 3.03 -12.25
CA PHE A 156 -24.49 4.01 -12.24
C PHE A 156 -23.48 3.76 -13.37
N ARG A 157 -23.02 2.51 -13.56
CA ARG A 157 -22.12 2.16 -14.65
C ARG A 157 -22.71 2.52 -16.02
N ASN A 158 -23.98 2.20 -16.27
CA ASN A 158 -24.62 2.52 -17.55
C ASN A 158 -24.75 4.04 -17.76
N MET A 159 -24.97 4.81 -16.70
CA MET A 159 -25.02 6.25 -16.76
C MET A 159 -23.66 6.84 -17.19
N ILE A 160 -22.57 6.39 -16.56
CA ILE A 160 -21.25 6.97 -16.80
C ILE A 160 -20.60 6.53 -18.09
N ILE A 161 -20.94 5.35 -18.66
CA ILE A 161 -20.38 4.86 -19.94
C ILE A 161 -20.55 5.87 -21.07
N ASN A 162 -21.68 6.58 -21.10
CA ASN A 162 -22.01 7.56 -22.13
C ASN A 162 -21.73 9.00 -21.67
N SER A 163 -21.10 9.19 -20.54
CA SER A 163 -20.83 10.51 -19.99
C SER A 163 -19.58 11.13 -20.59
N GLU A 164 -19.61 12.44 -20.77
CA GLU A 164 -18.47 13.22 -21.23
C GLU A 164 -17.63 13.80 -20.08
N ASN A 165 -18.07 13.62 -18.82
CA ASN A 165 -17.36 14.13 -17.66
C ASN A 165 -15.99 13.43 -17.52
N GLU A 166 -14.94 14.21 -17.31
CA GLU A 166 -13.57 13.73 -17.23
C GLU A 166 -13.38 12.67 -16.15
N HIS A 167 -13.96 12.86 -14.96
CA HIS A 167 -13.84 11.88 -13.87
C HIS A 167 -14.57 10.56 -14.15
N HIS A 168 -15.64 10.54 -14.97
CA HIS A 168 -16.29 9.33 -15.44
C HIS A 168 -15.40 8.59 -16.46
N ARG A 169 -14.84 9.33 -17.43
CA ARG A 169 -13.93 8.75 -18.43
C ARG A 169 -12.71 8.12 -17.78
N THR A 170 -12.09 8.80 -16.80
CA THR A 170 -10.96 8.25 -16.05
C THR A 170 -11.34 6.97 -15.31
N LEU A 171 -12.56 6.90 -14.75
CA LEU A 171 -13.04 5.69 -14.08
C LEU A 171 -13.26 4.52 -15.06
N ILE A 172 -13.81 4.79 -16.25
CA ILE A 172 -14.05 3.78 -17.29
C ILE A 172 -12.75 3.17 -17.80
N GLU A 173 -11.65 3.92 -17.82
CA GLU A 173 -10.32 3.44 -18.19
C GLU A 173 -9.70 2.50 -17.16
N SER A 174 -10.24 2.45 -15.93
CA SER A 174 -9.75 1.53 -14.90
C SER A 174 -10.18 0.08 -15.19
N PRO A 175 -9.29 -0.91 -15.07
CA PRO A 175 -9.68 -2.32 -15.13
C PRO A 175 -10.77 -2.70 -14.13
N ASP A 176 -10.80 -2.08 -12.96
CA ASP A 176 -11.76 -2.32 -11.88
C ASP A 176 -13.20 -2.00 -12.31
N PHE A 177 -13.37 -1.10 -13.30
CA PHE A 177 -14.68 -0.73 -13.81
C PHE A 177 -15.45 -1.90 -14.46
N PHE A 178 -14.75 -2.89 -15.00
CA PHE A 178 -15.36 -3.99 -15.74
C PHE A 178 -15.92 -5.10 -14.83
N SER A 179 -15.55 -5.14 -13.56
CA SER A 179 -16.06 -6.09 -12.57
C SER A 179 -17.03 -5.41 -11.59
N LEU A 180 -18.21 -6.00 -11.38
CA LEU A 180 -19.19 -5.45 -10.42
C LEU A 180 -18.68 -5.49 -8.97
N SER A 181 -17.90 -6.51 -8.63
CA SER A 181 -17.30 -6.62 -7.29
C SER A 181 -16.25 -5.54 -7.06
N GLU A 182 -15.40 -5.28 -8.06
CA GLU A 182 -14.35 -4.27 -7.98
C GLU A 182 -14.92 -2.85 -8.00
N VAL A 183 -15.94 -2.56 -8.84
CA VAL A 183 -16.66 -1.27 -8.78
C VAL A 183 -17.31 -1.05 -7.42
N ARG A 184 -17.91 -2.12 -6.84
CA ARG A 184 -18.48 -2.04 -5.50
C ARG A 184 -17.42 -1.69 -4.47
N ASP A 185 -16.28 -2.34 -4.50
CA ASP A 185 -15.16 -2.08 -3.60
C ASP A 185 -14.60 -0.66 -3.82
N LEU A 186 -14.37 -0.27 -5.07
CA LEU A 186 -13.80 1.01 -5.45
C LEU A 186 -14.67 2.21 -5.05
N LEU A 187 -15.99 2.14 -5.30
CA LEU A 187 -16.89 3.29 -5.20
C LEU A 187 -17.82 3.27 -3.99
N PHE A 188 -18.11 2.10 -3.41
CA PHE A 188 -19.05 1.95 -2.31
C PHE A 188 -18.37 1.53 -1.00
N HIS A 189 -17.03 1.48 -0.96
CA HIS A 189 -16.31 1.23 0.29
C HIS A 189 -16.58 2.37 1.29
N VAL A 190 -16.94 1.97 2.52
CA VAL A 190 -17.46 2.89 3.54
C VAL A 190 -16.38 3.85 4.04
N GLN A 191 -15.13 3.37 4.13
CA GLN A 191 -14.04 4.12 4.73
C GLN A 191 -12.76 4.00 3.89
N GLU A 192 -12.27 5.15 3.44
CA GLU A 192 -11.04 5.24 2.67
C GLU A 192 -10.40 6.61 2.93
N HIS A 193 -9.18 6.59 3.41
CA HIS A 193 -8.35 7.78 3.55
C HIS A 193 -7.42 7.93 2.36
N THR A 194 -7.16 9.17 1.97
CA THR A 194 -6.18 9.50 0.94
C THR A 194 -5.11 10.41 1.52
N PHE A 195 -3.90 10.34 0.98
CA PHE A 195 -2.73 11.04 1.49
C PHE A 195 -2.12 11.94 0.43
N THR A 196 -1.38 12.94 0.88
CA THR A 196 -0.48 13.74 0.06
C THR A 196 0.96 13.44 0.45
N ILE A 197 1.92 13.72 -0.44
CA ILE A 197 3.34 13.55 -0.11
C ILE A 197 3.77 14.40 1.09
N PRO A 198 3.35 15.68 1.23
CA PRO A 198 3.63 16.45 2.44
C PRO A 198 3.09 15.80 3.71
N ALA A 199 1.86 15.28 3.71
CA ALA A 199 1.30 14.58 4.87
C ALA A 199 2.10 13.31 5.22
N ILE A 200 2.53 12.53 4.21
CA ILE A 200 3.41 11.37 4.42
C ILE A 200 4.73 11.81 5.06
N LYS A 201 5.34 12.91 4.61
CA LYS A 201 6.58 13.47 5.17
C LYS A 201 6.43 13.82 6.67
N GLU A 202 5.32 14.46 7.04
CA GLU A 202 5.00 14.79 8.43
C GLU A 202 4.80 13.54 9.30
N ILE A 203 4.05 12.55 8.80
CA ILE A 203 3.82 11.29 9.51
C ILE A 203 5.13 10.54 9.73
N LEU A 204 5.98 10.42 8.71
CA LEU A 204 7.30 9.78 8.84
C LEU A 204 8.13 10.46 9.93
N SER A 205 8.17 11.79 9.93
CA SER A 205 8.89 12.57 10.94
C SER A 205 8.33 12.33 12.35
N SER A 206 7.01 12.34 12.52
CA SER A 206 6.35 12.12 13.82
C SER A 206 6.57 10.71 14.39
N LEU A 207 6.74 9.72 13.50
CA LEU A 207 6.98 8.33 13.89
C LEU A 207 8.47 7.97 14.01
N GLY A 208 9.39 8.91 13.80
CA GLY A 208 10.84 8.65 13.81
C GLY A 208 11.27 7.72 12.69
N LEU A 209 10.64 7.84 11.51
CA LEU A 209 10.95 7.06 10.33
C LEU A 209 11.62 7.93 9.26
N ILE A 210 12.56 7.35 8.54
CA ILE A 210 13.25 8.00 7.41
C ILE A 210 12.71 7.40 6.10
N PHE A 211 12.39 8.26 5.12
CA PHE A 211 12.05 7.82 3.77
C PHE A 211 13.26 7.19 3.07
N CYS A 212 13.09 5.97 2.56
CA CYS A 212 14.14 5.20 1.89
C CYS A 212 14.00 5.14 0.37
N GLY A 213 12.86 5.54 -0.17
CA GLY A 213 12.60 5.55 -1.61
C GLY A 213 11.27 4.89 -1.99
N PHE A 214 10.75 5.27 -3.15
CA PHE A 214 9.60 4.59 -3.77
C PHE A 214 10.02 3.23 -4.36
N ASP A 215 9.11 2.26 -4.36
CA ASP A 215 9.39 0.87 -4.79
C ASP A 215 9.26 0.65 -6.31
N ASN A 216 8.56 1.52 -7.03
CA ASN A 216 8.24 1.35 -8.44
C ASN A 216 9.32 1.90 -9.38
N PRO A 217 10.03 1.05 -10.17
CA PRO A 217 11.07 1.51 -11.10
C PRO A 217 10.56 2.48 -12.17
N ARG A 218 9.30 2.33 -12.62
CA ARG A 218 8.72 3.21 -13.65
C ARG A 218 8.62 4.66 -13.16
N ILE A 219 8.16 4.87 -11.92
CA ILE A 219 8.06 6.23 -11.37
C ILE A 219 9.43 6.81 -11.08
N LYS A 220 10.41 6.00 -10.67
CA LYS A 220 11.82 6.44 -10.52
C LYS A 220 12.41 6.93 -11.85
N ASN A 221 12.12 6.24 -12.94
CA ASN A 221 12.56 6.69 -14.27
C ASN A 221 11.88 8.02 -14.67
N LEU A 222 10.59 8.21 -14.36
CA LEU A 222 9.93 9.49 -14.59
C LEU A 222 10.56 10.63 -13.78
N PHE A 223 10.97 10.37 -12.54
CA PHE A 223 11.69 11.33 -11.71
C PHE A 223 13.04 11.69 -12.35
N LYS A 224 13.86 10.68 -12.72
CA LYS A 224 15.18 10.88 -13.35
C LYS A 224 15.07 11.65 -14.68
N ASN A 225 14.00 11.49 -15.42
CA ASN A 225 13.77 12.22 -16.67
C ASN A 225 13.34 13.67 -16.46
N LYS A 226 12.67 13.99 -15.34
CA LYS A 226 12.21 15.35 -15.04
C LYS A 226 13.26 16.21 -14.37
N PHE A 227 14.03 15.62 -13.47
CA PHE A 227 15.03 16.33 -12.67
C PHE A 227 16.44 16.04 -13.15
N THR A 228 17.39 16.88 -12.79
CA THR A 228 18.82 16.70 -13.14
C THR A 228 19.42 15.50 -12.40
N GLU A 229 20.51 14.95 -12.90
CA GLU A 229 21.23 13.83 -12.29
C GLU A 229 21.65 14.08 -10.82
N ASN A 230 21.85 15.37 -10.44
CA ASN A 230 22.21 15.78 -9.08
C ASN A 230 21.00 15.92 -8.14
N SER A 231 19.78 15.70 -8.61
CA SER A 231 18.59 15.81 -7.78
C SER A 231 18.43 14.59 -6.87
N ASP A 232 18.21 14.85 -5.57
CA ASP A 232 18.07 13.79 -4.58
C ASP A 232 16.72 13.08 -4.72
N ILE A 233 16.74 11.86 -5.28
CA ILE A 233 15.55 11.00 -5.44
C ILE A 233 14.89 10.62 -4.09
N TYR A 234 15.54 10.89 -2.98
CA TYR A 234 14.99 10.66 -1.63
C TYR A 234 14.37 11.93 -1.02
N ASN A 235 14.37 13.04 -1.76
CA ASN A 235 13.70 14.28 -1.35
C ASN A 235 12.22 14.24 -1.72
N LEU A 236 11.35 14.10 -0.73
CA LEU A 236 9.90 14.06 -0.91
C LEU A 236 9.31 15.35 -1.50
N ASP A 237 9.94 16.51 -1.31
CA ASP A 237 9.44 17.76 -1.89
C ASP A 237 9.53 17.73 -3.42
N LEU A 238 10.60 17.18 -4.00
CA LEU A 238 10.72 17.00 -5.44
C LEU A 238 9.69 16.00 -5.99
N TRP A 239 9.36 14.96 -5.22
CA TRP A 239 8.29 14.03 -5.60
C TRP A 239 6.92 14.69 -5.57
N ASN A 240 6.67 15.60 -4.62
CA ASN A 240 5.45 16.40 -4.58
C ASN A 240 5.34 17.31 -5.81
N ASP A 241 6.42 17.95 -6.24
CA ASP A 241 6.46 18.75 -7.46
C ASP A 241 6.21 17.91 -8.72
N LEU A 242 6.76 16.69 -8.74
CA LEU A 242 6.51 15.75 -9.84
C LEU A 242 5.04 15.33 -9.88
N GLU A 243 4.43 14.97 -8.75
CA GLU A 243 3.02 14.58 -8.66
C GLU A 243 2.09 15.72 -9.04
N ASN A 244 2.33 16.94 -8.59
CA ASN A 244 1.55 18.13 -8.97
C ASN A 244 1.59 18.42 -10.48
N SER A 245 2.66 18.03 -11.16
CA SER A 245 2.76 18.16 -12.63
C SER A 245 2.19 16.96 -13.40
N ASN A 246 1.96 15.84 -12.73
CA ASN A 246 1.39 14.62 -13.29
C ASN A 246 0.58 13.88 -12.22
N ASN A 247 -0.68 14.27 -12.06
CA ASN A 247 -1.57 13.78 -11.00
C ASN A 247 -1.77 12.26 -10.99
N PHE A 248 -1.47 11.58 -12.10
CA PHE A 248 -1.66 10.13 -12.24
C PHE A 248 -0.39 9.30 -12.03
N ILE A 249 0.72 9.92 -11.65
CA ILE A 249 1.98 9.19 -11.44
C ILE A 249 1.84 8.09 -10.38
N PHE A 250 0.99 8.32 -9.37
CA PHE A 250 0.67 7.37 -8.31
C PHE A 250 -0.76 6.81 -8.42
N SER A 251 -1.25 6.56 -9.64
CA SER A 251 -2.62 6.10 -9.91
C SER A 251 -3.01 4.82 -9.16
N GLY A 252 -2.08 3.91 -8.95
CA GLY A 252 -2.30 2.72 -8.12
C GLY A 252 -2.29 3.08 -6.63
N MET A 253 -1.13 3.46 -6.14
CA MET A 253 -0.89 3.98 -4.78
C MET A 253 0.56 4.46 -4.65
N TYR A 254 0.85 5.25 -3.63
CA TYR A 254 2.20 5.41 -3.14
C TYR A 254 2.68 4.06 -2.60
N GLN A 255 3.74 3.51 -3.13
CA GLN A 255 4.42 2.36 -2.54
C GLN A 255 5.86 2.77 -2.26
N PHE A 256 6.21 2.86 -1.00
CA PHE A 256 7.51 3.34 -0.58
C PHE A 256 8.04 2.55 0.62
N TRP A 257 9.34 2.66 0.81
CA TRP A 257 10.05 2.11 1.95
C TRP A 257 10.45 3.22 2.91
N CYS A 258 10.37 2.94 4.19
CA CYS A 258 10.89 3.78 5.27
C CYS A 258 11.66 2.93 6.27
N GLN A 259 12.56 3.55 7.03
CA GLN A 259 13.42 2.91 8.02
C GLN A 259 13.23 3.52 9.40
N LYS A 260 13.17 2.67 10.42
CA LYS A 260 13.20 3.08 11.82
C LYS A 260 14.63 3.43 12.22
N VAL A 261 14.81 4.61 12.80
CA VAL A 261 16.11 5.12 13.27
C VAL A 261 16.38 4.66 14.69
#